data_11e0d0cc1b3a8f8f60b703299e2a9a3a
#
_entry.id   11e0d0cc1b3a8f8f60b703299e2a9a3a
#
_cell.length_a   1.000
_cell.length_b   1.000
_cell.length_c   1.000
_cell.angle_alpha   90.00
_cell.angle_beta   90.00
_cell.angle_gamma   90.00
#
_symmetry.space_group_name_H-M   'P 1'
#
loop_
_entity.id
_entity.type
_entity.pdbx_description
1 polymer ?
#
loop_
_entity_poly.entity_id
_entity_poly.type
_entity_poly.pdbx_seq_one_letter_code
_entity_poly.pdbx_strand_id
1 'polypeptide(L)'
;ALGSALAGLALVLACGSDSDQDVPSTSVTLGTGEAEFEPMDGEPTLRLVRGPQGGFHVWASILAYGFSSPQLDMLLTTTLDEDPESNLVMHARLTMRDVLDANGTPAQSFAGFPAQVKGARCADGRRVGLRLQLSEPGGGSSENLRYCVAEVDEALRSLDCP
;
A
#
# COMPACT_ATOMS: atom_id res chain seq x y z
N ALA A 1 -79.83 -19.74 14.66
CA ALA A 1 -78.47 -19.76 15.15
C ALA A 1 -77.58 -19.15 14.07
N LEU A 2 -77.16 -17.85 14.27
CA LEU A 2 -76.28 -17.16 13.38
C LEU A 2 -74.84 -17.36 13.90
N GLY A 3 -73.94 -17.92 13.07
CA GLY A 3 -72.52 -18.00 13.33
C GLY A 3 -71.76 -16.92 12.52
N SER A 4 -71.22 -15.94 13.21
CA SER A 4 -70.36 -14.94 12.60
C SER A 4 -68.91 -15.45 12.47
N ALA A 5 -68.43 -15.53 11.28
CA ALA A 5 -67.00 -15.81 10.98
C ALA A 5 -66.18 -14.48 10.95
N LEU A 6 -65.28 -14.31 11.90
CA LEU A 6 -64.32 -13.24 11.93
C LEU A 6 -63.10 -13.64 11.03
N ALA A 7 -62.90 -12.93 9.91
CA ALA A 7 -61.75 -13.04 9.09
C ALA A 7 -60.62 -12.19 9.70
N GLY A 8 -59.60 -12.86 10.22
CA GLY A 8 -58.38 -12.21 10.69
C GLY A 8 -57.47 -11.80 9.51
N LEU A 9 -57.27 -10.49 9.35
CA LEU A 9 -56.34 -9.92 8.39
C LEU A 9 -54.93 -9.99 8.98
N ALA A 10 -54.09 -10.91 8.52
CA ALA A 10 -52.69 -10.99 8.89
C ALA A 10 -51.89 -9.94 8.08
N LEU A 11 -51.43 -8.88 8.76
CA LEU A 11 -50.53 -7.89 8.22
C LEU A 11 -49.11 -8.49 8.21
N VAL A 12 -48.64 -8.94 7.06
CA VAL A 12 -47.22 -9.34 6.87
C VAL A 12 -46.42 -8.09 6.73
N LEU A 13 -45.71 -7.69 7.79
CA LEU A 13 -44.64 -6.72 7.75
C LEU A 13 -43.45 -7.39 7.02
N ALA A 14 -43.27 -7.06 5.76
CA ALA A 14 -42.03 -7.35 5.05
C ALA A 14 -40.94 -6.49 5.67
N CYS A 15 -40.07 -7.08 6.51
CA CYS A 15 -38.79 -6.50 6.86
C CYS A 15 -37.96 -6.40 5.56
N GLY A 16 -37.74 -5.18 5.09
CA GLY A 16 -36.84 -4.92 4.02
C GLY A 16 -35.46 -5.44 4.43
N SER A 17 -34.93 -6.38 3.65
CA SER A 17 -33.53 -6.75 3.74
C SER A 17 -32.72 -5.51 3.40
N ASP A 18 -32.03 -4.91 4.36
CA ASP A 18 -30.92 -4.01 4.11
C ASP A 18 -29.96 -4.81 3.24
N SER A 19 -29.88 -4.41 1.98
CA SER A 19 -28.84 -4.86 1.09
C SER A 19 -27.55 -4.29 1.69
N ASP A 20 -26.80 -5.11 2.43
CA ASP A 20 -25.38 -4.85 2.63
C ASP A 20 -24.80 -4.66 1.23
N GLN A 21 -24.66 -3.41 0.83
CA GLN A 21 -23.85 -3.09 -0.33
C GLN A 21 -22.45 -3.53 0.08
N ASP A 22 -21.99 -4.64 -0.49
CA ASP A 22 -20.59 -5.05 -0.45
C ASP A 22 -19.77 -3.86 -0.94
N VAL A 23 -19.34 -3.01 -0.01
CA VAL A 23 -18.35 -1.97 -0.30
C VAL A 23 -17.10 -2.73 -0.72
N PRO A 24 -16.66 -2.61 -1.95
CA PRO A 24 -15.50 -3.35 -2.41
C PRO A 24 -14.36 -3.09 -1.44
N SER A 25 -13.83 -4.15 -0.84
CA SER A 25 -12.76 -4.05 0.12
C SER A 25 -11.54 -3.47 -0.58
N THR A 26 -11.08 -2.29 -0.14
CA THR A 26 -9.85 -1.71 -0.67
C THR A 26 -8.66 -2.55 -0.25
N SER A 27 -7.73 -2.78 -1.16
CA SER A 27 -6.48 -3.45 -0.87
C SER A 27 -5.32 -2.81 -1.61
N VAL A 28 -4.12 -2.96 -1.07
CA VAL A 28 -2.91 -2.42 -1.66
C VAL A 28 -1.78 -3.44 -1.60
N THR A 29 -1.01 -3.53 -2.67
CA THR A 29 0.22 -4.31 -2.75
C THR A 29 1.38 -3.37 -3.01
N LEU A 30 2.38 -3.42 -2.13
CA LEU A 30 3.64 -2.71 -2.29
C LEU A 30 4.61 -3.60 -3.08
N GLY A 31 5.22 -3.03 -4.08
CA GLY A 31 6.24 -3.62 -4.91
C GLY A 31 7.45 -2.70 -5.06
N THR A 32 8.31 -3.03 -6.00
CA THR A 32 9.45 -2.23 -6.42
C THR A 32 9.32 -1.84 -7.89
N GLY A 33 10.35 -1.21 -8.45
CA GLY A 33 10.42 -0.77 -9.84
C GLY A 33 10.37 0.74 -10.02
N GLU A 34 11.22 1.24 -10.89
CA GLU A 34 11.31 2.67 -11.20
C GLU A 34 10.24 3.11 -12.21
N ALA A 35 10.01 2.30 -13.25
CA ALA A 35 9.12 2.65 -14.36
C ALA A 35 7.77 1.93 -14.31
N GLU A 36 7.74 0.74 -13.74
CA GLU A 36 6.56 -0.11 -13.66
C GLU A 36 6.53 -0.88 -12.33
N PHE A 37 5.38 -1.45 -12.02
CA PHE A 37 5.23 -2.28 -10.82
C PHE A 37 5.96 -3.60 -10.99
N GLU A 38 6.86 -3.89 -10.05
CA GLU A 38 7.54 -5.17 -9.91
C GLU A 38 7.17 -5.78 -8.55
N PRO A 39 6.65 -7.02 -8.50
CA PRO A 39 6.28 -7.63 -7.23
C PRO A 39 7.50 -7.87 -6.34
N MET A 40 7.31 -7.72 -5.03
CA MET A 40 8.31 -8.07 -4.02
C MET A 40 7.94 -9.43 -3.42
N ASP A 41 8.54 -10.49 -3.92
CA ASP A 41 8.35 -11.84 -3.40
C ASP A 41 9.38 -12.13 -2.30
N GLY A 42 8.88 -12.47 -1.10
CA GLY A 42 9.73 -12.67 0.07
C GLY A 42 10.43 -11.38 0.53
N GLU A 43 11.73 -11.46 0.79
CA GLU A 43 12.59 -10.34 1.14
C GLU A 43 13.70 -10.19 0.07
N PRO A 44 13.40 -9.54 -1.06
CA PRO A 44 14.38 -9.40 -2.13
C PRO A 44 15.51 -8.46 -1.72
N THR A 45 16.69 -8.64 -2.31
CA THR A 45 17.76 -7.65 -2.22
C THR A 45 17.48 -6.51 -3.18
N LEU A 46 17.38 -5.27 -2.65
CA LEU A 46 17.13 -4.07 -3.44
C LEU A 46 18.34 -3.12 -3.34
N ARG A 47 18.80 -2.67 -4.50
CA ARG A 47 19.88 -1.70 -4.57
C ARG A 47 19.41 -0.31 -4.12
N LEU A 48 20.13 0.29 -3.19
CA LEU A 48 19.96 1.68 -2.79
C LEU A 48 20.52 2.61 -3.86
N VAL A 49 19.64 3.44 -4.40
CA VAL A 49 19.98 4.43 -5.44
C VAL A 49 20.27 5.77 -4.77
N ARG A 50 21.35 6.42 -5.18
CA ARG A 50 21.66 7.77 -4.72
C ARG A 50 20.86 8.79 -5.53
N GLY A 51 19.99 9.53 -4.84
CA GLY A 51 19.24 10.62 -5.44
C GLY A 51 20.12 11.86 -5.74
N PRO A 52 19.66 12.77 -6.60
CA PRO A 52 20.39 13.99 -6.99
C PRO A 52 20.68 14.93 -5.82
N GLN A 53 19.88 14.85 -4.74
CA GLN A 53 20.05 15.66 -3.52
C GLN A 53 20.95 14.96 -2.47
N GLY A 54 21.58 13.84 -2.82
CA GLY A 54 22.52 13.12 -1.96
C GLY A 54 21.89 12.11 -1.00
N GLY A 55 20.55 12.01 -0.92
CA GLY A 55 19.85 10.98 -0.19
C GLY A 55 19.89 9.64 -0.92
N PHE A 56 19.58 8.56 -0.18
CA PHE A 56 19.47 7.22 -0.75
C PHE A 56 18.03 6.71 -0.61
N HIS A 57 17.58 5.96 -1.61
CA HIS A 57 16.24 5.39 -1.63
C HIS A 57 16.25 4.03 -2.33
N VAL A 58 15.23 3.24 -2.04
CA VAL A 58 14.79 2.14 -2.90
C VAL A 58 13.60 2.62 -3.73
N TRP A 59 13.40 2.06 -4.91
CA TRP A 59 12.20 2.33 -5.68
C TRP A 59 11.02 1.58 -5.06
N ALA A 60 9.94 2.29 -4.79
CA ALA A 60 8.67 1.72 -4.37
C ALA A 60 7.64 1.89 -5.47
N SER A 61 6.87 0.85 -5.72
CA SER A 61 5.73 0.86 -6.63
C SER A 61 4.50 0.26 -5.96
N ILE A 62 3.32 0.57 -6.47
CA ILE A 62 2.05 0.30 -5.79
C ILE A 62 1.05 -0.26 -6.81
N LEU A 63 0.35 -1.34 -6.43
CA LEU A 63 -0.92 -1.74 -7.01
C LEU A 63 -2.02 -1.57 -5.97
N ALA A 64 -3.08 -0.90 -6.34
CA ALA A 64 -4.23 -0.59 -5.49
C ALA A 64 -5.52 -1.12 -6.13
N TYR A 65 -6.38 -1.75 -5.32
CA TYR A 65 -7.63 -2.34 -5.75
C TYR A 65 -8.80 -1.76 -4.95
N GLY A 66 -9.97 -1.65 -5.58
CA GLY A 66 -11.20 -1.23 -4.92
C GLY A 66 -11.28 0.26 -4.54
N PHE A 67 -10.28 1.06 -4.88
CA PHE A 67 -10.33 2.51 -4.72
C PHE A 67 -11.11 3.14 -5.89
N SER A 68 -11.93 4.14 -5.59
CA SER A 68 -12.77 4.83 -6.57
C SER A 68 -12.09 6.08 -7.15
N SER A 69 -11.16 6.67 -6.40
CA SER A 69 -10.44 7.88 -6.79
C SER A 69 -9.12 7.54 -7.49
N PRO A 70 -8.77 8.22 -8.59
CA PRO A 70 -7.43 8.13 -9.16
C PRO A 70 -6.39 8.91 -8.35
N GLN A 71 -6.81 9.70 -7.37
CA GLN A 71 -5.92 10.44 -6.49
C GLN A 71 -5.99 9.88 -5.08
N LEU A 72 -4.87 9.34 -4.61
CA LEU A 72 -4.77 8.70 -3.31
C LEU A 72 -3.72 9.41 -2.45
N ASP A 73 -4.02 9.56 -1.17
CA ASP A 73 -3.07 10.07 -0.19
C ASP A 73 -2.24 8.90 0.33
N MET A 74 -0.93 9.05 0.27
CA MET A 74 0.05 8.04 0.66
C MET A 74 0.80 8.48 1.91
N LEU A 75 0.94 7.56 2.86
CA LEU A 75 1.89 7.59 3.95
C LEU A 75 2.82 6.39 3.79
N LEU A 76 4.09 6.64 3.50
CA LEU A 76 5.12 5.59 3.41
C LEU A 76 6.15 5.78 4.52
N THR A 77 6.34 4.76 5.33
CA THR A 77 7.37 4.75 6.38
C THR A 77 8.43 3.72 6.02
N THR A 78 9.69 4.14 6.02
CA THR A 78 10.83 3.23 5.94
C THR A 78 11.49 3.08 7.29
N THR A 79 11.98 1.87 7.59
CA THR A 79 12.65 1.52 8.84
C THR A 79 13.88 0.67 8.53
N LEU A 80 14.96 0.80 9.27
CA LEU A 80 16.14 -0.03 9.13
C LEU A 80 16.23 -0.97 10.34
N ASP A 81 16.28 -2.29 10.10
CA ASP A 81 16.29 -3.35 11.13
C ASP A 81 15.21 -3.20 12.21
N GLU A 82 14.02 -2.71 11.81
CA GLU A 82 12.89 -2.46 12.72
C GLU A 82 13.20 -1.45 13.86
N ASP A 83 14.31 -0.71 13.76
CA ASP A 83 14.67 0.33 14.71
C ASP A 83 13.79 1.59 14.53
N PRO A 84 12.95 1.95 15.51
CA PRO A 84 12.07 3.11 15.44
C PRO A 84 12.83 4.44 15.25
N GLU A 85 14.07 4.55 15.71
CA GLU A 85 14.89 5.76 15.53
C GLU A 85 15.35 5.94 14.09
N SER A 86 15.33 4.87 13.30
CA SER A 86 15.61 4.90 11.86
C SER A 86 14.40 5.27 11.01
N ASN A 87 13.22 5.42 11.59
CA ASN A 87 12.00 5.75 10.86
C ASN A 87 12.15 7.03 10.04
N LEU A 88 11.73 6.94 8.78
CA LEU A 88 11.54 8.07 7.90
C LEU A 88 10.15 8.00 7.30
N VAL A 89 9.35 9.03 7.54
CA VAL A 89 7.96 9.10 7.10
C VAL A 89 7.84 10.06 5.94
N MET A 90 7.24 9.58 4.85
CA MET A 90 7.00 10.33 3.62
C MET A 90 5.51 10.42 3.34
N HIS A 91 5.04 11.64 3.07
CA HIS A 91 3.66 11.91 2.65
C HIS A 91 3.64 12.36 1.21
N ALA A 92 2.72 11.83 0.42
CA ALA A 92 2.50 12.28 -0.94
C ALA A 92 1.05 12.07 -1.35
N ARG A 93 0.57 12.91 -2.27
CA ARG A 93 -0.64 12.63 -3.05
C ARG A 93 -0.21 12.05 -4.39
N LEU A 94 -0.66 10.84 -4.65
CA LEU A 94 -0.34 10.10 -5.86
C LEU A 94 -1.47 10.25 -6.88
N THR A 95 -1.11 10.38 -8.15
CA THR A 95 -2.05 10.20 -9.25
C THR A 95 -1.82 8.81 -9.83
N MET A 96 -2.77 7.93 -9.56
CA MET A 96 -2.72 6.53 -9.98
C MET A 96 -3.11 6.39 -11.44
N ARG A 97 -2.66 5.32 -12.09
CA ARG A 97 -3.02 4.94 -13.47
C ARG A 97 -3.82 3.64 -13.45
N ASP A 98 -4.90 3.59 -14.20
CA ASP A 98 -5.65 2.35 -14.38
C ASP A 98 -4.83 1.35 -15.18
N VAL A 99 -4.76 0.13 -14.68
CA VAL A 99 -4.02 -0.99 -15.28
C VAL A 99 -4.82 -2.29 -15.11
N LEU A 100 -4.39 -3.33 -15.82
CA LEU A 100 -4.73 -4.71 -15.49
C LEU A 100 -3.49 -5.33 -14.82
N ASP A 101 -3.69 -6.04 -13.71
CA ASP A 101 -2.62 -6.80 -13.08
C ASP A 101 -2.25 -8.04 -13.91
N ALA A 102 -1.27 -8.81 -13.46
CA ALA A 102 -0.80 -10.01 -14.16
C ALA A 102 -1.88 -11.09 -14.37
N ASN A 103 -2.99 -11.01 -13.63
CA ASN A 103 -4.13 -11.93 -13.74
C ASN A 103 -5.27 -11.33 -14.57
N GLY A 104 -5.12 -10.10 -15.09
CA GLY A 104 -6.16 -9.38 -15.82
C GLY A 104 -7.19 -8.72 -14.91
N THR A 105 -6.93 -8.57 -13.61
CA THR A 105 -7.81 -7.88 -12.65
C THR A 105 -7.61 -6.37 -12.77
N PRO A 106 -8.68 -5.56 -12.86
CA PRO A 106 -8.58 -4.11 -12.83
C PRO A 106 -7.93 -3.61 -11.54
N ALA A 107 -6.93 -2.76 -11.67
CA ALA A 107 -6.18 -2.17 -10.57
C ALA A 107 -5.77 -0.74 -10.94
N GLN A 108 -5.31 -0.01 -9.95
CA GLN A 108 -4.62 1.28 -10.14
C GLN A 108 -3.16 1.10 -9.76
N SER A 109 -2.24 1.71 -10.52
CA SER A 109 -0.81 1.58 -10.31
C SER A 109 -0.11 2.93 -10.19
N PHE A 110 0.93 2.95 -9.37
CA PHE A 110 1.93 4.01 -9.31
C PHE A 110 3.31 3.36 -9.22
N ALA A 111 4.29 3.86 -9.97
CA ALA A 111 5.67 3.35 -9.95
C ALA A 111 6.68 4.49 -9.77
N GLY A 112 7.88 4.14 -9.33
CA GLY A 112 9.00 5.06 -9.24
C GLY A 112 8.94 6.02 -8.06
N PHE A 113 8.28 5.66 -6.93
CA PHE A 113 8.36 6.47 -5.72
C PHE A 113 9.71 6.27 -5.02
N PRO A 114 10.51 7.32 -4.77
CA PRO A 114 11.79 7.19 -4.08
C PRO A 114 11.58 7.03 -2.57
N ALA A 115 11.46 5.80 -2.10
CA ALA A 115 11.35 5.48 -0.69
C ALA A 115 12.70 5.67 0.01
N GLN A 116 12.88 6.84 0.63
CA GLN A 116 14.15 7.22 1.26
C GLN A 116 14.45 6.36 2.47
N VAL A 117 15.74 6.05 2.69
CA VAL A 117 16.22 5.24 3.81
C VAL A 117 17.17 6.08 4.66
N LYS A 118 16.85 6.26 5.95
CA LYS A 118 17.72 6.94 6.91
C LYS A 118 18.92 6.06 7.24
N GLY A 119 20.12 6.65 7.30
CA GLY A 119 21.34 5.89 7.59
C GLY A 119 21.80 4.96 6.47
N ALA A 120 21.35 5.18 5.25
CA ALA A 120 21.50 4.29 4.10
C ALA A 120 22.93 3.88 3.77
N ARG A 121 23.96 4.72 4.06
CA ARG A 121 25.35 4.36 3.82
C ARG A 121 25.85 3.19 4.67
N CYS A 122 25.16 2.92 5.78
CA CYS A 122 25.42 1.81 6.69
C CYS A 122 24.35 0.71 6.58
N ALA A 123 23.54 0.73 5.52
CA ALA A 123 22.43 -0.20 5.37
C ALA A 123 22.77 -1.47 4.58
N ASP A 124 24.00 -1.60 4.08
CA ASP A 124 24.40 -2.76 3.27
C ASP A 124 24.17 -4.08 4.04
N GLY A 125 23.43 -5.00 3.41
CA GLY A 125 23.04 -6.27 4.02
C GLY A 125 21.99 -6.17 5.13
N ARG A 126 21.52 -4.95 5.48
CA ARG A 126 20.53 -4.74 6.54
C ARG A 126 19.11 -4.80 5.98
N ARG A 127 18.16 -5.12 6.86
CA ARG A 127 16.75 -5.25 6.53
C ARG A 127 16.06 -3.88 6.52
N VAL A 128 15.41 -3.55 5.43
CA VAL A 128 14.59 -2.33 5.28
C VAL A 128 13.12 -2.72 5.31
N GLY A 129 12.37 -2.18 6.25
CA GLY A 129 10.92 -2.27 6.31
C GLY A 129 10.29 -1.12 5.53
N LEU A 130 9.29 -1.42 4.72
CA LEU A 130 8.49 -0.48 3.93
C LEU A 130 7.03 -0.64 4.34
N ARG A 131 6.50 0.30 5.13
CA ARG A 131 5.09 0.33 5.54
C ARG A 131 4.36 1.38 4.74
N LEU A 132 3.43 0.94 3.92
CA LEU A 132 2.57 1.78 3.10
C LEU A 132 1.18 1.85 3.70
N GLN A 133 0.65 3.06 3.85
CA GLN A 133 -0.77 3.32 4.05
C GLN A 133 -1.27 4.15 2.87
N LEU A 134 -2.38 3.72 2.28
CA LEU A 134 -3.00 4.39 1.15
C LEU A 134 -4.45 4.69 1.49
N SER A 135 -4.92 5.90 1.21
CA SER A 135 -6.29 6.31 1.50
C SER A 135 -6.84 7.22 0.41
N GLU A 136 -8.16 7.14 0.21
CA GLU A 136 -8.86 8.09 -0.65
C GLU A 136 -9.66 9.10 0.17
N PRO A 137 -9.86 10.33 -0.34
CA PRO A 137 -10.63 11.35 0.35
C PRO A 137 -12.07 10.88 0.64
N GLY A 138 -12.41 10.78 1.94
CA GLY A 138 -13.75 10.41 2.38
C GLY A 138 -14.14 8.94 2.22
N GLY A 139 -13.17 8.05 1.95
CA GLY A 139 -13.44 6.67 1.62
C GLY A 139 -12.47 5.66 2.18
N GLY A 140 -12.19 4.65 1.38
CA GLY A 140 -11.40 3.49 1.76
C GLY A 140 -9.95 3.79 2.12
N SER A 141 -9.40 2.95 2.95
CA SER A 141 -7.97 2.93 3.26
C SER A 141 -7.46 1.50 3.31
N SER A 142 -6.18 1.33 3.01
CA SER A 142 -5.51 0.03 3.07
C SER A 142 -4.06 0.20 3.45
N GLU A 143 -3.48 -0.83 4.06
CA GLU A 143 -2.09 -0.87 4.50
C GLU A 143 -1.39 -2.13 3.96
N ASN A 144 -0.11 -1.99 3.65
CA ASN A 144 0.76 -3.10 3.30
C ASN A 144 2.15 -2.89 3.91
N LEU A 145 2.77 -3.97 4.38
CA LEU A 145 4.13 -3.99 4.91
C LEU A 145 4.96 -4.99 4.13
N ARG A 146 6.11 -4.56 3.65
CA ARG A 146 7.09 -5.39 2.96
C ARG A 146 8.47 -5.15 3.53
N TYR A 147 9.33 -6.13 3.34
CA TYR A 147 10.72 -6.06 3.73
C TYR A 147 11.62 -6.36 2.54
N CYS A 148 12.78 -5.74 2.53
CA CYS A 148 13.87 -6.06 1.60
C CYS A 148 15.20 -5.99 2.32
N VAL A 149 16.23 -6.56 1.71
CA VAL A 149 17.62 -6.40 2.16
C VAL A 149 18.26 -5.30 1.32
N ALA A 150 18.85 -4.32 1.96
CA ALA A 150 19.52 -3.23 1.26
C ALA A 150 20.85 -3.70 0.67
N GLU A 151 21.12 -3.31 -0.57
CA GLU A 151 22.43 -3.41 -1.23
C GLU A 151 22.95 -2.00 -1.48
N VAL A 152 24.08 -1.67 -0.90
CA VAL A 152 24.77 -0.39 -1.09
C VAL A 152 26.00 -0.59 -1.96
N ASP A 153 26.14 0.22 -3.01
CA ASP A 153 27.34 0.22 -3.85
C ASP A 153 28.57 0.45 -2.97
N GLU A 154 29.63 -0.37 -3.17
CA GLU A 154 30.85 -0.34 -2.36
C GLU A 154 31.47 1.07 -2.31
N ALA A 155 31.45 1.80 -3.42
CA ALA A 155 31.97 3.17 -3.49
C ALA A 155 31.18 4.19 -2.66
N LEU A 156 29.96 3.83 -2.22
CA LEU A 156 29.03 4.69 -1.49
C LEU A 156 28.90 4.31 -0.01
N ARG A 157 29.46 3.17 0.39
CA ARG A 157 29.44 2.70 1.79
C ARG A 157 30.23 3.65 2.69
N SER A 158 29.74 3.85 3.91
CA SER A 158 30.53 4.54 4.92
C SER A 158 31.49 3.56 5.61
N LEU A 159 32.70 4.00 5.89
CA LEU A 159 33.68 3.25 6.69
C LEU A 159 33.40 3.40 8.21
N ASP A 160 32.56 4.38 8.58
CA ASP A 160 32.26 4.72 9.99
C ASP A 160 30.89 4.18 10.43
N CYS A 161 30.48 3.02 9.90
CA CYS A 161 29.24 2.36 10.32
C CYS A 161 29.42 1.70 11.69
N PRO A 162 28.47 1.87 12.62
CA PRO A 162 28.49 1.23 13.94
C PRO A 162 28.33 -0.29 13.86
#